data_963ea9984f98ff4cab16b0ef3a5241c3
#
_entry.id   963ea9984f98ff4cab16b0ef3a5241c3
#
_cell.length_a   1.000
_cell.length_b   1.000
_cell.length_c   1.000
_cell.angle_alpha   90.00
_cell.angle_beta   90.00
_cell.angle_gamma   90.00
#
_symmetry.space_group_name_H-M   'P 1'
#
loop_
_entity.id
_entity.type
_entity.pdbx_description
1 polymer ?
#
loop_
_entity_poly.entity_id
_entity_poly.type
_entity_poly.pdbx_seq_one_letter_code
_entity_poly.pdbx_strand_id
1 'polypeptide(L)'
;MCQESPRKTRRTHLFLALAAAALLASCASQIMKNYVGGPLEAVILDYGPPDNVVEIGVGQRAYQWRRVNTEAVTGTTSGEIRQTRHGERYELSESPGYVKETECFYTFFARASGTRWFVTSFRRPQLECE
;
A
#
# COMPACT_ATOMS: atom_id res chain seq x y z
N MET A 1 3.21 -11.16 9.05
CA MET A 1 4.51 -11.82 8.94
C MET A 1 4.77 -12.15 7.48
N CYS A 2 5.48 -11.27 6.78
CA CYS A 2 5.95 -11.52 5.42
C CYS A 2 7.41 -12.01 5.52
N GLN A 3 7.65 -13.17 6.11
CA GLN A 3 8.99 -13.76 6.18
C GLN A 3 9.00 -15.12 5.49
N GLU A 4 9.72 -15.17 4.37
CA GLU A 4 10.24 -16.41 3.83
C GLU A 4 11.75 -16.48 4.07
N SER A 5 12.17 -17.57 4.69
CA SER A 5 13.53 -17.83 5.14
C SER A 5 14.45 -18.23 3.98
N PRO A 6 15.63 -17.65 3.79
CA PRO A 6 16.55 -18.07 2.74
C PRO A 6 17.48 -19.18 3.23
N ARG A 7 17.51 -20.30 2.51
CA ARG A 7 18.55 -21.33 2.63
C ARG A 7 19.88 -20.85 2.03
N LYS A 8 20.95 -21.12 2.79
CA LYS A 8 22.36 -20.83 2.51
C LYS A 8 22.82 -21.18 1.09
N THR A 9 23.49 -20.24 0.43
CA THR A 9 24.72 -20.48 -0.34
C THR A 9 25.58 -19.21 -0.40
N ARG A 10 26.81 -19.32 0.05
CA ARG A 10 27.88 -18.31 0.02
C ARG A 10 28.30 -18.02 -1.43
N ARG A 11 28.27 -16.82 -1.84
CA ARG A 11 28.90 -16.04 -2.94
C ARG A 11 27.83 -15.30 -3.74
N THR A 12 27.57 -14.08 -3.33
CA THR A 12 27.10 -12.94 -4.16
C THR A 12 26.42 -11.91 -3.26
N HIS A 13 27.18 -11.33 -2.33
CA HIS A 13 26.64 -10.40 -1.33
C HIS A 13 26.22 -9.02 -1.91
N LEU A 14 26.56 -8.70 -3.17
CA LEU A 14 26.26 -7.40 -3.76
C LEU A 14 24.92 -7.37 -4.54
N PHE A 15 24.47 -8.50 -5.07
CA PHE A 15 23.19 -8.60 -5.78
C PHE A 15 22.01 -8.89 -4.86
N LEU A 16 22.26 -9.38 -3.63
CA LEU A 16 21.21 -9.69 -2.66
C LEU A 16 20.58 -8.44 -2.03
N ALA A 17 21.31 -7.34 -1.92
CA ALA A 17 20.80 -6.11 -1.31
C ALA A 17 19.77 -5.36 -2.20
N LEU A 18 19.90 -5.47 -3.53
CA LEU A 18 18.93 -4.86 -4.45
C LEU A 18 17.63 -5.68 -4.60
N ALA A 19 17.73 -7.02 -4.44
CA ALA A 19 16.56 -7.89 -4.51
C ALA A 19 15.69 -7.83 -3.24
N ALA A 20 16.28 -7.54 -2.08
CA ALA A 20 15.54 -7.43 -0.82
C ALA A 20 14.63 -6.19 -0.75
N ALA A 21 14.97 -5.10 -1.45
CA ALA A 21 14.17 -3.88 -1.48
C ALA A 21 12.88 -4.02 -2.33
N ALA A 22 12.85 -4.96 -3.28
CA ALA A 22 11.69 -5.18 -4.15
C ALA A 22 10.60 -6.07 -3.52
N LEU A 23 10.88 -6.74 -2.40
CA LEU A 23 9.96 -7.68 -1.76
C LEU A 23 9.02 -7.06 -0.72
N LEU A 24 9.20 -5.77 -0.40
CA LEU A 24 8.39 -5.07 0.61
C LEU A 24 7.12 -4.41 0.06
N ALA A 25 6.91 -4.42 -1.25
CA ALA A 25 5.86 -3.63 -1.91
C ALA A 25 4.53 -4.36 -2.12
N SER A 26 4.32 -5.54 -1.56
CA SER A 26 3.13 -6.36 -1.89
C SER A 26 2.36 -6.91 -0.69
N CYS A 27 2.50 -6.29 0.49
CA CYS A 27 1.91 -6.84 1.71
C CYS A 27 0.38 -6.78 1.74
N ALA A 28 -0.24 -5.68 1.28
CA ALA A 28 -1.70 -5.55 1.30
C ALA A 28 -2.39 -6.54 0.36
N SER A 29 -1.91 -6.68 -0.87
CA SER A 29 -2.43 -7.68 -1.82
C SER A 29 -2.26 -9.12 -1.31
N GLN A 30 -1.17 -9.43 -0.63
CA GLN A 30 -0.97 -10.76 -0.03
C GLN A 30 -1.95 -11.03 1.11
N ILE A 31 -2.19 -10.04 1.96
CA ILE A 31 -3.18 -10.15 3.04
C ILE A 31 -4.57 -10.36 2.44
N MET A 32 -4.95 -9.56 1.45
CA MET A 32 -6.26 -9.67 0.78
C MET A 32 -6.45 -11.03 0.12
N LYS A 33 -5.41 -11.60 -0.46
CA LYS A 33 -5.44 -12.92 -1.08
C LYS A 33 -5.82 -14.04 -0.11
N ASN A 34 -5.46 -13.91 1.17
CA ASN A 34 -5.75 -14.91 2.18
C ASN A 34 -7.25 -15.06 2.49
N TYR A 35 -8.06 -14.03 2.16
CA TYR A 35 -9.51 -14.08 2.34
C TYR A 35 -10.25 -14.72 1.16
N VAL A 36 -9.60 -14.87 0.00
CA VAL A 36 -10.23 -15.46 -1.19
C VAL A 36 -10.59 -16.91 -0.95
N GLY A 37 -11.85 -17.26 -1.22
CA GLY A 37 -12.44 -18.59 -0.93
C GLY A 37 -13.01 -18.72 0.49
N GLY A 38 -12.75 -17.76 1.36
CA GLY A 38 -13.27 -17.71 2.73
C GLY A 38 -14.60 -16.93 2.86
N PRO A 39 -15.22 -17.00 4.04
CA PRO A 39 -16.43 -16.25 4.32
C PRO A 39 -16.16 -14.75 4.42
N LEU A 40 -17.08 -13.92 3.91
CA LEU A 40 -16.96 -12.46 3.98
C LEU A 40 -16.92 -11.94 5.41
N GLU A 41 -17.56 -12.65 6.34
CA GLU A 41 -17.55 -12.30 7.77
C GLU A 41 -16.13 -12.20 8.34
N ALA A 42 -15.18 -13.00 7.85
CA ALA A 42 -13.79 -12.91 8.28
C ALA A 42 -13.17 -11.55 7.91
N VAL A 43 -13.47 -11.03 6.72
CA VAL A 43 -13.02 -9.70 6.30
C VAL A 43 -13.64 -8.62 7.18
N ILE A 44 -14.95 -8.74 7.47
CA ILE A 44 -15.67 -7.77 8.31
C ILE A 44 -15.14 -7.75 9.74
N LEU A 45 -14.76 -8.92 10.28
CA LEU A 45 -14.18 -9.00 11.62
C LEU A 45 -12.82 -8.30 11.71
N ASP A 46 -12.01 -8.39 10.66
CA ASP A 46 -10.66 -7.82 10.67
C ASP A 46 -10.65 -6.34 10.25
N TYR A 47 -11.47 -5.96 9.27
CA TYR A 47 -11.52 -4.59 8.71
C TYR A 47 -12.64 -3.72 9.28
N GLY A 48 -13.58 -4.30 10.01
CA GLY A 48 -14.81 -3.63 10.43
C GLY A 48 -15.87 -3.61 9.32
N PRO A 49 -16.99 -2.88 9.52
CA PRO A 49 -18.02 -2.77 8.52
C PRO A 49 -17.48 -2.09 7.24
N PRO A 50 -17.92 -2.50 6.04
CA PRO A 50 -17.52 -1.86 4.80
C PRO A 50 -18.10 -0.44 4.71
N ASP A 51 -17.34 0.47 4.10
CA ASP A 51 -17.79 1.84 3.84
C ASP A 51 -18.79 1.90 2.68
N ASN A 52 -18.67 0.98 1.72
CA ASN A 52 -19.56 0.90 0.57
C ASN A 52 -19.81 -0.56 0.15
N VAL A 53 -21.04 -0.84 -0.29
CA VAL A 53 -21.45 -2.12 -0.84
C VAL A 53 -22.21 -1.88 -2.14
N VAL A 54 -21.75 -2.47 -3.22
CA VAL A 54 -22.34 -2.32 -4.55
C VAL A 54 -22.73 -3.69 -5.11
N GLU A 55 -23.96 -3.81 -5.58
CA GLU A 55 -24.41 -4.98 -6.32
C GLU A 55 -23.86 -4.93 -7.75
N ILE A 56 -23.07 -5.94 -8.13
CA ILE A 56 -22.40 -6.02 -9.43
C ILE A 56 -23.00 -7.07 -10.36
N GLY A 57 -23.92 -7.86 -9.84
CA GLY A 57 -24.63 -8.91 -10.58
C GLY A 57 -25.53 -9.69 -9.65
N VAL A 58 -26.30 -10.64 -10.23
CA VAL A 58 -27.19 -11.49 -9.44
C VAL A 58 -26.36 -12.35 -8.47
N GLY A 59 -26.60 -12.15 -7.17
CA GLY A 59 -25.84 -12.85 -6.12
C GLY A 59 -24.37 -12.49 -6.07
N GLN A 60 -23.97 -11.30 -6.57
CA GLN A 60 -22.59 -10.84 -6.55
C GLN A 60 -22.54 -9.40 -6.03
N ARG A 61 -21.63 -9.13 -5.10
CA ARG A 61 -21.42 -7.81 -4.51
C ARG A 61 -19.95 -7.46 -4.41
N ALA A 62 -19.66 -6.17 -4.53
CA ALA A 62 -18.38 -5.57 -4.18
C ALA A 62 -18.51 -4.87 -2.83
N TYR A 63 -17.59 -5.17 -1.93
CA TYR A 63 -17.49 -4.58 -0.60
C TYR A 63 -16.21 -3.76 -0.55
N GLN A 64 -16.31 -2.49 -0.17
CA GLN A 64 -15.20 -1.57 -0.19
C GLN A 64 -14.97 -0.94 1.17
N TRP A 65 -13.72 -0.92 1.60
CA TRP A 65 -13.22 -0.23 2.78
C TRP A 65 -12.31 0.91 2.35
N ARG A 66 -12.53 2.08 2.95
CA ARG A 66 -11.71 3.26 2.78
C ARG A 66 -10.79 3.43 3.98
N ARG A 67 -9.51 3.69 3.74
CA ARG A 67 -8.53 4.06 4.76
C ARG A 67 -7.79 5.29 4.32
N VAL A 68 -7.50 6.19 5.26
CA VAL A 68 -6.67 7.37 5.02
C VAL A 68 -5.36 7.15 5.73
N ASN A 69 -4.28 7.11 4.97
CA ASN A 69 -2.92 7.04 5.47
C ASN A 69 -2.33 8.44 5.46
N THR A 70 -1.75 8.87 6.57
CA THR A 70 -1.09 10.15 6.71
C THR A 70 0.42 9.95 6.85
N GLU A 71 1.19 10.66 6.05
CA GLU A 71 2.64 10.63 6.06
C GLU A 71 3.18 12.05 6.25
N ALA A 72 4.04 12.24 7.25
CA ALA A 72 4.75 13.50 7.44
C ALA A 72 5.97 13.55 6.53
N VAL A 73 5.95 14.46 5.55
CA VAL A 73 7.09 14.72 4.69
C VAL A 73 7.90 15.85 5.30
N THR A 74 9.15 15.53 5.68
CA THR A 74 10.09 16.50 6.24
C THR A 74 10.47 17.56 5.22
N GLY A 75 10.54 18.81 5.68
CA GLY A 75 11.08 19.90 4.87
C GLY A 75 12.57 19.70 4.58
N THR A 76 13.00 20.25 3.47
CA THR A 76 14.40 20.23 3.06
C THR A 76 14.92 21.65 2.91
N THR A 77 16.17 21.87 3.34
CA THR A 77 16.90 23.12 3.13
C THR A 77 18.11 22.81 2.25
N SER A 78 18.22 23.49 1.12
CA SER A 78 19.36 23.36 0.23
C SER A 78 20.01 24.71 0.03
N GLY A 79 21.36 24.74 0.06
CA GLY A 79 22.15 25.92 -0.21
C GLY A 79 22.94 25.75 -1.50
N GLU A 80 22.95 26.75 -2.36
CA GLU A 80 23.74 26.80 -3.59
C GLU A 80 24.64 28.05 -3.59
N ILE A 81 25.89 27.86 -3.93
CA ILE A 81 26.84 28.98 -4.14
C ILE A 81 26.85 29.30 -5.64
N ARG A 82 26.43 30.51 -5.98
CA ARG A 82 26.51 31.01 -7.35
C ARG A 82 27.62 32.05 -7.53
N GLN A 83 28.45 31.83 -8.51
CA GLN A 83 29.44 32.79 -8.94
C GLN A 83 28.76 33.92 -9.70
N THR A 84 28.94 35.16 -9.27
CA THR A 84 28.44 36.35 -9.92
C THR A 84 29.61 37.25 -10.34
N ARG A 85 29.37 38.25 -11.20
CA ARG A 85 30.40 39.21 -11.60
C ARG A 85 30.94 40.06 -10.44
N HIS A 86 30.25 40.08 -9.31
CA HIS A 86 30.59 40.85 -8.09
C HIS A 86 31.02 39.97 -6.91
N GLY A 87 31.27 38.65 -7.16
CA GLY A 87 31.68 37.69 -6.18
C GLY A 87 30.74 36.51 -6.03
N GLU A 88 30.88 35.76 -4.95
CA GLU A 88 30.04 34.60 -4.65
C GLU A 88 28.75 35.02 -3.94
N ARG A 89 27.62 34.47 -4.36
CA ARG A 89 26.35 34.62 -3.69
C ARG A 89 25.89 33.26 -3.17
N TYR A 90 25.52 33.20 -1.91
CA TYR A 90 24.90 32.03 -1.31
C TYR A 90 23.38 32.18 -1.41
N GLU A 91 22.72 31.24 -2.09
CA GLU A 91 21.26 31.18 -2.19
C GLU A 91 20.76 30.00 -1.37
N LEU A 92 19.87 30.27 -0.43
CA LEU A 92 19.21 29.28 0.40
C LEU A 92 17.80 29.04 -0.15
N SER A 93 17.49 27.77 -0.41
CA SER A 93 16.15 27.35 -0.78
C SER A 93 15.60 26.45 0.31
N GLU A 94 14.44 26.81 0.84
CA GLU A 94 13.73 26.04 1.86
C GLU A 94 12.43 25.51 1.29
N SER A 95 12.23 24.20 1.46
CA SER A 95 10.94 23.57 1.21
C SER A 95 10.36 23.15 2.56
N PRO A 96 9.24 23.75 3.00
CA PRO A 96 8.63 23.40 4.29
C PRO A 96 8.12 21.95 4.27
N GLY A 97 8.14 21.32 5.43
CA GLY A 97 7.50 20.03 5.61
C GLY A 97 5.98 20.12 5.49
N TYR A 98 5.36 19.06 5.07
CA TYR A 98 3.90 18.96 4.95
C TYR A 98 3.41 17.57 5.31
N VAL A 99 2.12 17.44 5.56
CA VAL A 99 1.45 16.16 5.76
C VAL A 99 0.80 15.75 4.44
N LYS A 100 1.21 14.58 3.94
CA LYS A 100 0.57 13.94 2.77
C LYS A 100 -0.50 12.99 3.26
N GLU A 101 -1.70 13.12 2.73
CA GLU A 101 -2.80 12.18 2.96
C GLU A 101 -3.02 11.37 1.69
N THR A 102 -3.10 10.05 1.85
CA THR A 102 -3.37 9.10 0.76
C THR A 102 -4.61 8.29 1.10
N GLU A 103 -5.62 8.35 0.23
CA GLU A 103 -6.80 7.51 0.37
C GLU A 103 -6.57 6.15 -0.26
N CYS A 104 -6.77 5.11 0.53
CA CYS A 104 -6.62 3.73 0.13
C CYS A 104 -7.98 3.02 0.13
N PHE A 105 -8.28 2.34 -0.96
CA PHE A 105 -9.50 1.57 -1.13
C PHE A 105 -9.17 0.09 -1.24
N TYR A 106 -9.75 -0.70 -0.34
CA TYR A 106 -9.65 -2.16 -0.34
C TYR A 106 -11.00 -2.73 -0.72
N THR A 107 -11.06 -3.39 -1.88
CA THR A 107 -12.31 -3.90 -2.45
C THR A 107 -12.26 -5.41 -2.58
N PHE A 108 -13.21 -6.09 -1.97
CA PHE A 108 -13.43 -7.53 -2.10
C PHE A 108 -14.70 -7.79 -2.89
N PHE A 109 -14.64 -8.76 -3.78
CA PHE A 109 -15.81 -9.26 -4.50
C PHE A 109 -16.29 -10.54 -3.83
N ALA A 110 -17.58 -10.63 -3.58
CA ALA A 110 -18.18 -11.79 -2.94
C ALA A 110 -19.40 -12.29 -3.70
N ARG A 111 -19.64 -13.59 -3.56
CA ARG A 111 -20.79 -14.29 -4.12
C ARG A 111 -21.63 -14.88 -3.00
N ALA A 112 -22.95 -14.78 -3.15
CA ALA A 112 -23.89 -15.43 -2.25
C ALA A 112 -23.86 -16.95 -2.45
N SER A 113 -23.85 -17.69 -1.35
CA SER A 113 -24.04 -19.13 -1.30
C SER A 113 -24.97 -19.45 -0.12
N GLY A 114 -26.22 -19.73 -0.42
CA GLY A 114 -27.27 -19.82 0.60
C GLY A 114 -27.50 -18.48 1.28
N THR A 115 -27.38 -18.45 2.60
CA THR A 115 -27.52 -17.23 3.41
C THR A 115 -26.20 -16.51 3.68
N ARG A 116 -25.08 -17.01 3.16
CA ARG A 116 -23.74 -16.49 3.43
C ARG A 116 -23.09 -15.95 2.17
N TRP A 117 -22.11 -15.07 2.37
CA TRP A 117 -21.30 -14.48 1.32
C TRP A 117 -19.86 -14.99 1.43
N PHE A 118 -19.30 -15.37 0.28
CA PHE A 118 -17.92 -15.86 0.16
C PHE A 118 -17.12 -14.98 -0.76
N VAL A 119 -15.91 -14.64 -0.34
CA VAL A 119 -14.98 -13.83 -1.13
C VAL A 119 -14.51 -14.64 -2.34
N THR A 120 -14.72 -14.13 -3.55
CA THR A 120 -14.30 -14.76 -4.79
C THR A 120 -13.01 -14.19 -5.36
N SER A 121 -12.82 -12.89 -5.17
CA SER A 121 -11.64 -12.15 -5.62
C SER A 121 -11.54 -10.81 -4.90
N PHE A 122 -10.48 -10.07 -5.21
CA PHE A 122 -10.30 -8.70 -4.73
C PHE A 122 -9.72 -7.82 -5.83
N ARG A 123 -9.91 -6.51 -5.70
CA ARG A 123 -9.24 -5.53 -6.53
C ARG A 123 -7.90 -5.16 -5.88
N ARG A 124 -6.83 -5.26 -6.65
CA ARG A 124 -5.50 -4.88 -6.18
C ARG A 124 -5.49 -3.40 -5.80
N PRO A 125 -5.01 -3.04 -4.59
CA PRO A 125 -4.87 -1.64 -4.19
C PRO A 125 -3.90 -0.88 -5.11
N GLN A 126 -3.91 0.44 -5.02
CA GLN A 126 -2.90 1.26 -5.66
C GLN A 126 -1.53 1.02 -5.01
N LEU A 127 -0.44 1.26 -5.74
CA LEU A 127 0.94 1.05 -5.26
C LEU A 127 1.24 1.76 -3.93
N GLU A 128 0.67 2.94 -3.74
CA GLU A 128 0.83 3.73 -2.50
C GLU A 128 0.11 3.11 -1.30
N CYS A 129 -0.74 2.12 -1.53
CA CYS A 129 -1.59 1.42 -0.55
C CYS A 129 -1.20 -0.05 -0.32
N GLU A 130 -0.14 -0.51 -1.00
CA GLU A 130 0.38 -1.89 -0.91
C GLU A 130 1.16 -2.16 0.40
#